data_2b10ab08b0461f74862ca37276504dc8
#
_entry.id   2b10ab08b0461f74862ca37276504dc8
#
_cell.length_a   1.000
_cell.length_b   1.000
_cell.length_c   1.000
_cell.angle_alpha   90.00
_cell.angle_beta   90.00
_cell.angle_gamma   90.00
#
_symmetry.space_group_name_H-M   'P 1'
#
loop_
_entity.id
_entity.type
_entity.pdbx_description
1 polymer ?
#
loop_
_entity_poly.entity_id
_entity_poly.type
_entity_poly.pdbx_seq_one_letter_code
_entity_poly.pdbx_strand_id
1 'polypeptide(L)'
;MANLNESSLSSISTMNKDDFDLKLVVLGKSLVGKSALTFRFINDQFPKEHDTTIEDQYKTTINIDGYQVKLEILDTAGQDDYQSMQETWINYGAGFLLIYSIDDMESFNEVKKKLDKVILIKSKDIYSCIIVGNKCDLGDNVRKVPKSMAEEFAKSKNVPFLEASALSTINVREAFMKVAHDLMEKTQQKKNSGFMGKMCGCTLI
;
A
#
# COMPACT_ATOMS: atom_id res chain seq x y z
N MET A 1 57.97 12.85 -23.73
CA MET A 1 56.64 12.66 -24.29
C MET A 1 56.11 11.32 -23.77
N ALA A 2 55.37 11.33 -22.71
CA ALA A 2 54.78 10.14 -22.12
C ALA A 2 53.26 10.30 -22.15
N ASN A 3 52.60 9.47 -22.97
CA ASN A 3 51.17 9.36 -23.05
C ASN A 3 50.62 8.74 -21.75
N LEU A 4 49.86 9.50 -20.99
CA LEU A 4 49.08 8.98 -19.89
C LEU A 4 47.76 8.45 -20.44
N ASN A 5 47.55 7.15 -20.25
CA ASN A 5 46.33 6.42 -20.63
C ASN A 5 45.11 6.93 -19.88
N GLU A 6 44.14 7.40 -20.63
CA GLU A 6 42.75 7.69 -20.19
C GLU A 6 41.89 6.43 -20.10
N SER A 7 42.34 5.37 -19.44
CA SER A 7 41.57 4.10 -19.38
C SER A 7 41.19 3.64 -17.97
N SER A 8 41.19 4.55 -17.00
CA SER A 8 40.88 4.18 -15.59
C SER A 8 39.69 4.89 -14.93
N LEU A 9 38.77 5.44 -15.71
CA LEU A 9 37.57 6.14 -15.19
C LEU A 9 36.23 5.49 -15.57
N SER A 10 36.19 4.20 -15.89
CA SER A 10 34.98 3.50 -16.29
C SER A 10 34.58 2.33 -15.39
N SER A 11 34.86 2.42 -14.10
CA SER A 11 34.34 1.44 -13.12
C SER A 11 33.73 2.14 -11.90
N ILE A 12 32.88 3.13 -12.15
CA ILE A 12 31.81 3.41 -11.17
C ILE A 12 30.83 2.27 -11.35
N SER A 13 30.99 1.23 -10.51
CA SER A 13 30.03 0.15 -10.39
C SER A 13 28.65 0.77 -10.21
N THR A 14 27.77 0.58 -11.21
CA THR A 14 26.34 0.68 -11.02
C THR A 14 26.01 -0.24 -9.86
N MET A 15 25.86 0.32 -8.65
CA MET A 15 25.21 -0.37 -7.57
C MET A 15 23.87 -0.83 -8.16
N ASN A 16 23.67 -2.12 -8.24
CA ASN A 16 22.38 -2.71 -8.51
C ASN A 16 21.46 -2.14 -7.44
N LYS A 17 20.65 -1.12 -7.80
CA LYS A 17 19.58 -0.67 -6.96
C LYS A 17 18.71 -1.91 -6.77
N ASP A 18 18.68 -2.43 -5.54
CA ASP A 18 17.84 -3.58 -5.21
C ASP A 18 16.42 -3.31 -5.72
N ASP A 19 15.96 -4.13 -6.64
CA ASP A 19 14.55 -4.12 -7.05
C ASP A 19 13.71 -4.51 -5.85
N PHE A 20 12.63 -3.78 -5.62
CA PHE A 20 11.66 -4.11 -4.57
C PHE A 20 10.44 -4.78 -5.21
N ASP A 21 10.06 -5.94 -4.68
CA ASP A 21 8.81 -6.61 -4.99
C ASP A 21 7.86 -6.43 -3.81
N LEU A 22 6.84 -5.59 -3.96
CA LEU A 22 5.89 -5.25 -2.91
C LEU A 22 4.51 -5.80 -3.24
N LYS A 23 3.89 -6.48 -2.27
CA LYS A 23 2.54 -7.03 -2.37
C LYS A 23 1.57 -6.16 -1.59
N LEU A 24 0.67 -5.49 -2.32
CA LEU A 24 -0.38 -4.65 -1.75
C LEU A 24 -1.72 -5.37 -1.83
N VAL A 25 -2.53 -5.23 -0.79
CA VAL A 25 -3.89 -5.78 -0.73
C VAL A 25 -4.88 -4.66 -0.46
N VAL A 26 -5.94 -4.62 -1.25
CA VAL A 26 -7.00 -3.63 -1.14
C VAL A 26 -8.19 -4.26 -0.41
N LEU A 27 -8.47 -3.79 0.79
CA LEU A 27 -9.49 -4.31 1.69
C LEU A 27 -10.60 -3.28 1.94
N GLY A 28 -11.82 -3.75 2.14
CA GLY A 28 -12.98 -2.90 2.43
C GLY A 28 -14.29 -3.62 2.13
N LYS A 29 -15.41 -3.03 2.54
CA LYS A 29 -16.76 -3.54 2.24
C LYS A 29 -17.02 -3.56 0.73
N SER A 30 -18.06 -4.28 0.30
CA SER A 30 -18.56 -4.19 -1.08
C SER A 30 -18.99 -2.77 -1.42
N LEU A 31 -18.86 -2.38 -2.70
CA LEU A 31 -19.31 -1.11 -3.28
C LEU A 31 -18.62 0.18 -2.75
N VAL A 32 -17.58 0.08 -1.92
CA VAL A 32 -16.79 1.25 -1.48
C VAL A 32 -15.86 1.80 -2.57
N GLY A 33 -15.70 1.08 -3.68
CA GLY A 33 -14.89 1.51 -4.83
C GLY A 33 -13.43 1.02 -4.81
N LYS A 34 -13.15 -0.14 -4.20
CA LYS A 34 -11.82 -0.77 -4.20
C LYS A 34 -11.27 -0.96 -5.62
N SER A 35 -12.03 -1.67 -6.46
CA SER A 35 -11.69 -1.95 -7.86
C SER A 35 -11.59 -0.68 -8.70
N ALA A 36 -12.44 0.32 -8.44
CA ALA A 36 -12.38 1.60 -9.13
C ALA A 36 -11.10 2.37 -8.80
N LEU A 37 -10.67 2.38 -7.53
CA LEU A 37 -9.40 2.99 -7.10
C LEU A 37 -8.19 2.25 -7.70
N THR A 38 -8.19 0.93 -7.65
CA THR A 38 -7.12 0.09 -8.22
C THR A 38 -7.01 0.26 -9.72
N PHE A 39 -8.14 0.19 -10.42
CA PHE A 39 -8.18 0.39 -11.88
C PHE A 39 -7.71 1.80 -12.27
N ARG A 40 -8.14 2.84 -11.55
CA ARG A 40 -7.71 4.22 -11.76
C ARG A 40 -6.20 4.37 -11.54
N PHE A 41 -5.65 3.74 -10.51
CA PHE A 41 -4.21 3.77 -10.25
C PHE A 41 -3.38 3.12 -11.35
N ILE A 42 -3.85 1.99 -11.90
CA ILE A 42 -3.13 1.23 -12.92
C ILE A 42 -3.27 1.83 -14.31
N ASN A 43 -4.50 2.25 -14.70
CA ASN A 43 -4.83 2.61 -16.07
C ASN A 43 -5.03 4.12 -16.29
N ASP A 44 -5.01 4.91 -15.21
CA ASP A 44 -5.35 6.34 -15.22
C ASP A 44 -6.75 6.65 -15.81
N GLN A 45 -7.66 5.67 -15.73
CA GLN A 45 -9.02 5.74 -16.25
C GLN A 45 -10.02 5.25 -15.19
N PHE A 46 -11.25 5.78 -15.24
CA PHE A 46 -12.34 5.25 -14.43
C PHE A 46 -12.99 4.06 -15.16
N PRO A 47 -13.28 2.94 -14.47
CA PRO A 47 -13.90 1.79 -15.11
C PRO A 47 -15.28 2.15 -15.67
N LYS A 48 -15.57 1.74 -16.92
CA LYS A 48 -16.86 1.98 -17.57
C LYS A 48 -17.95 1.03 -17.11
N GLU A 49 -17.57 -0.15 -16.69
CA GLU A 49 -18.46 -1.22 -16.25
C GLU A 49 -17.99 -1.74 -14.89
N HIS A 50 -18.92 -2.18 -14.07
CA HIS A 50 -18.66 -2.79 -12.78
C HIS A 50 -19.02 -4.26 -12.83
N ASP A 51 -18.01 -5.11 -12.97
CA ASP A 51 -18.15 -6.53 -12.69
C ASP A 51 -17.94 -6.82 -11.21
N THR A 52 -18.64 -7.85 -10.72
CA THR A 52 -18.44 -8.30 -9.33
C THR A 52 -17.05 -8.92 -9.20
N THR A 53 -16.17 -8.27 -8.44
CA THR A 53 -14.83 -8.78 -8.15
C THR A 53 -14.92 -9.93 -7.15
N ILE A 54 -14.26 -11.04 -7.45
CA ILE A 54 -13.90 -12.08 -6.47
C ILE A 54 -12.50 -11.79 -5.97
N GLU A 55 -11.53 -11.78 -6.86
CA GLU A 55 -10.14 -11.48 -6.62
C GLU A 55 -9.48 -11.14 -7.97
N ASP A 56 -8.94 -9.94 -8.11
CA ASP A 56 -8.20 -9.52 -9.29
C ASP A 56 -6.77 -9.13 -8.90
N GLN A 57 -5.80 -9.59 -9.68
CA GLN A 57 -4.39 -9.33 -9.45
C GLN A 57 -3.82 -8.44 -10.54
N TYR A 58 -3.24 -7.32 -10.13
CA TYR A 58 -2.59 -6.37 -11.02
C TYR A 58 -1.10 -6.29 -10.73
N LYS A 59 -0.29 -6.16 -11.79
CA LYS A 59 1.17 -5.98 -11.70
C LYS A 59 1.56 -4.69 -12.41
N THR A 60 2.36 -3.87 -11.73
CA THR A 60 2.91 -2.63 -12.30
C THR A 60 4.28 -2.35 -11.73
N THR A 61 5.04 -1.48 -12.38
CA THR A 61 6.32 -0.99 -11.88
C THR A 61 6.25 0.52 -11.71
N ILE A 62 6.66 1.00 -10.54
CA ILE A 62 6.69 2.43 -10.22
C ILE A 62 8.10 2.83 -9.81
N ASN A 63 8.40 4.13 -9.89
CA ASN A 63 9.64 4.69 -9.36
C ASN A 63 9.37 5.35 -8.01
N ILE A 64 10.11 4.93 -6.98
CA ILE A 64 10.11 5.54 -5.64
C ILE A 64 11.54 5.90 -5.30
N ASP A 65 11.86 7.19 -5.14
CA ASP A 65 13.18 7.70 -4.77
C ASP A 65 14.32 7.17 -5.66
N GLY A 66 14.00 6.95 -6.93
CA GLY A 66 14.93 6.42 -7.93
C GLY A 66 15.07 4.89 -7.94
N TYR A 67 14.33 4.15 -7.10
CA TYR A 67 14.25 2.69 -7.14
C TYR A 67 13.11 2.25 -8.05
N GLN A 68 13.35 1.18 -8.82
CA GLN A 68 12.29 0.49 -9.56
C GLN A 68 11.59 -0.48 -8.62
N VAL A 69 10.33 -0.18 -8.30
CA VAL A 69 9.51 -0.96 -7.37
C VAL A 69 8.43 -1.69 -8.14
N LYS A 70 8.49 -3.02 -8.13
CA LYS A 70 7.42 -3.87 -8.68
C LYS A 70 6.31 -3.98 -7.67
N LEU A 71 5.12 -3.56 -8.05
CA LEU A 71 3.91 -3.69 -7.25
C LEU A 71 3.04 -4.81 -7.79
N GLU A 72 2.67 -5.71 -6.90
CA GLU A 72 1.63 -6.70 -7.12
C GLU A 72 0.44 -6.32 -6.23
N ILE A 73 -0.68 -5.93 -6.84
CA ILE A 73 -1.85 -5.41 -6.14
C ILE A 73 -2.97 -6.42 -6.25
N LEU A 74 -3.45 -6.88 -5.10
CA LEU A 74 -4.58 -7.77 -4.97
C LEU A 74 -5.84 -6.96 -4.63
N ASP A 75 -6.74 -6.81 -5.61
CA ASP A 75 -8.08 -6.24 -5.40
C ASP A 75 -9.03 -7.35 -4.94
N THR A 76 -9.58 -7.23 -3.74
CA THR A 76 -10.34 -8.30 -3.11
C THR A 76 -11.84 -8.04 -3.13
N ALA A 77 -12.62 -9.12 -3.08
CA ALA A 77 -14.05 -9.03 -2.84
C ALA A 77 -14.36 -8.35 -1.50
N GLY A 78 -15.43 -7.57 -1.49
CA GLY A 78 -15.92 -6.93 -0.27
C GLY A 78 -17.14 -7.60 0.35
N GLN A 79 -17.63 -8.71 -0.22
CA GLN A 79 -18.81 -9.44 0.25
C GLN A 79 -18.47 -10.31 1.46
N ASP A 80 -19.45 -10.49 2.35
CA ASP A 80 -19.28 -11.29 3.57
C ASP A 80 -19.05 -12.77 3.28
N ASP A 81 -19.49 -13.27 2.15
CA ASP A 81 -19.28 -14.67 1.71
C ASP A 81 -17.80 -15.07 1.61
N TYR A 82 -16.91 -14.09 1.45
CA TYR A 82 -15.46 -14.31 1.33
C TYR A 82 -14.67 -14.05 2.62
N GLN A 83 -15.34 -14.01 3.78
CA GLN A 83 -14.65 -13.78 5.06
C GLN A 83 -13.58 -14.82 5.39
N SER A 84 -13.79 -16.08 4.97
CA SER A 84 -12.79 -17.15 5.12
C SER A 84 -11.49 -16.90 4.34
N MET A 85 -11.56 -16.12 3.25
CA MET A 85 -10.39 -15.79 2.44
C MET A 85 -9.58 -14.61 2.99
N GLN A 86 -10.16 -13.82 3.90
CA GLN A 86 -9.49 -12.62 4.43
C GLN A 86 -8.12 -12.90 5.06
N GLU A 87 -7.99 -14.01 5.78
CA GLU A 87 -6.71 -14.37 6.40
C GLU A 87 -5.66 -14.72 5.35
N THR A 88 -6.06 -15.39 4.28
CA THR A 88 -5.19 -15.70 3.14
C THR A 88 -4.70 -14.41 2.50
N TRP A 89 -5.58 -13.45 2.24
CA TRP A 89 -5.22 -12.15 1.67
C TRP A 89 -4.30 -11.34 2.58
N ILE A 90 -4.58 -11.32 3.89
CA ILE A 90 -3.72 -10.64 4.86
C ILE A 90 -2.35 -11.32 4.93
N ASN A 91 -2.29 -12.64 4.94
CA ASN A 91 -1.01 -13.37 4.93
C ASN A 91 -0.20 -13.11 3.67
N TYR A 92 -0.87 -13.01 2.51
CA TYR A 92 -0.25 -12.73 1.23
C TYR A 92 0.38 -11.33 1.14
N GLY A 93 -0.32 -10.29 1.63
CA GLY A 93 0.08 -8.90 1.52
C GLY A 93 1.13 -8.47 2.54
N ALA A 94 1.87 -7.43 2.19
CA ALA A 94 2.72 -6.68 3.11
C ALA A 94 2.28 -5.21 3.22
N GLY A 95 1.60 -4.66 2.21
CA GLY A 95 0.96 -3.35 2.25
C GLY A 95 -0.55 -3.47 2.16
N PHE A 96 -1.30 -2.63 2.90
CA PHE A 96 -2.75 -2.72 2.96
C PHE A 96 -3.41 -1.35 2.77
N LEU A 97 -4.31 -1.26 1.78
CA LEU A 97 -5.21 -0.13 1.62
C LEU A 97 -6.58 -0.54 2.19
N LEU A 98 -6.99 0.11 3.28
CA LEU A 98 -8.25 -0.14 3.98
C LEU A 98 -9.26 0.92 3.56
N ILE A 99 -10.18 0.55 2.65
CA ILE A 99 -11.05 1.50 1.96
C ILE A 99 -12.47 1.45 2.51
N TYR A 100 -12.99 2.62 2.88
CA TYR A 100 -14.40 2.84 3.16
C TYR A 100 -14.97 3.91 2.22
N SER A 101 -16.29 4.05 2.17
CA SER A 101 -16.97 5.13 1.45
C SER A 101 -17.48 6.20 2.43
N ILE A 102 -17.24 7.48 2.14
CA ILE A 102 -17.63 8.58 3.05
C ILE A 102 -19.14 8.65 3.32
N ASP A 103 -19.94 8.09 2.42
CA ASP A 103 -21.42 8.00 2.51
C ASP A 103 -21.94 6.73 3.20
N ASP A 104 -21.03 5.84 3.68
CA ASP A 104 -21.39 4.57 4.33
C ASP A 104 -20.64 4.35 5.65
N MET A 105 -21.34 4.67 6.77
CA MET A 105 -20.79 4.48 8.13
C MET A 105 -20.48 3.00 8.44
N GLU A 106 -21.25 2.07 7.88
CA GLU A 106 -21.01 0.64 8.08
C GLU A 106 -19.69 0.20 7.43
N SER A 107 -19.38 0.73 6.23
CA SER A 107 -18.10 0.46 5.58
C SER A 107 -16.92 0.96 6.40
N PHE A 108 -17.05 2.07 7.09
CA PHE A 108 -16.04 2.57 8.02
C PHE A 108 -15.88 1.66 9.24
N ASN A 109 -16.98 1.16 9.80
CA ASN A 109 -16.92 0.19 10.91
C ASN A 109 -16.27 -1.13 10.49
N GLU A 110 -16.51 -1.58 9.25
CA GLU A 110 -15.80 -2.74 8.69
C GLU A 110 -14.30 -2.51 8.53
N VAL A 111 -13.89 -1.33 8.09
CA VAL A 111 -12.45 -0.97 8.02
C VAL A 111 -11.78 -1.05 9.39
N LYS A 112 -12.47 -0.62 10.48
CA LYS A 112 -11.92 -0.75 11.84
C LYS A 112 -11.63 -2.21 12.19
N LYS A 113 -12.58 -3.12 11.94
CA LYS A 113 -12.42 -4.56 12.20
C LYS A 113 -11.31 -5.17 11.35
N LYS A 114 -11.26 -4.79 10.06
CA LYS A 114 -10.23 -5.29 9.13
C LYS A 114 -8.83 -4.83 9.55
N LEU A 115 -8.67 -3.57 9.98
CA LEU A 115 -7.40 -3.07 10.49
C LEU A 115 -6.95 -3.84 11.74
N ASP A 116 -7.84 -4.06 12.71
CA ASP A 116 -7.50 -4.82 13.91
C ASP A 116 -7.06 -6.26 13.56
N LYS A 117 -7.71 -6.88 12.56
CA LYS A 117 -7.31 -8.21 12.07
C LYS A 117 -5.95 -8.19 11.37
N VAL A 118 -5.64 -7.16 10.56
CA VAL A 118 -4.33 -6.98 9.93
C VAL A 118 -3.24 -6.83 11.01
N ILE A 119 -3.45 -5.97 12.00
CA ILE A 119 -2.52 -5.75 13.11
C ILE A 119 -2.25 -7.06 13.86
N LEU A 120 -3.29 -7.83 14.15
CA LEU A 120 -3.17 -9.10 14.86
C LEU A 120 -2.34 -10.12 14.07
N ILE A 121 -2.66 -10.32 12.78
CA ILE A 121 -2.00 -11.31 11.93
C ILE A 121 -0.56 -10.91 11.63
N LYS A 122 -0.31 -9.62 11.33
CA LYS A 122 1.01 -9.07 10.95
C LYS A 122 1.88 -8.61 12.12
N SER A 123 1.49 -8.89 13.36
CA SER A 123 2.14 -8.37 14.57
C SER A 123 3.66 -8.58 14.64
N LYS A 124 4.22 -9.57 13.92
CA LYS A 124 5.66 -9.90 13.89
C LYS A 124 6.32 -9.58 12.54
N ASP A 125 5.53 -9.17 11.54
CA ASP A 125 5.99 -8.94 10.19
C ASP A 125 6.29 -7.46 9.93
N ILE A 126 7.02 -7.18 8.84
CA ILE A 126 7.05 -5.84 8.27
C ILE A 126 5.79 -5.66 7.44
N TYR A 127 5.01 -4.64 7.76
CA TYR A 127 3.86 -4.26 6.98
C TYR A 127 3.62 -2.75 7.02
N SER A 128 2.82 -2.28 6.06
CA SER A 128 2.32 -0.90 5.99
C SER A 128 0.81 -0.90 5.78
N CYS A 129 0.12 0.06 6.38
CA CYS A 129 -1.32 0.27 6.20
C CYS A 129 -1.63 1.73 5.91
N ILE A 130 -2.71 1.96 5.17
CA ILE A 130 -3.36 3.26 5.06
C ILE A 130 -4.89 3.09 5.13
N ILE A 131 -5.57 4.04 5.77
CA ILE A 131 -7.03 4.15 5.72
C ILE A 131 -7.40 5.17 4.66
N VAL A 132 -8.32 4.79 3.76
CA VAL A 132 -8.76 5.62 2.63
C VAL A 132 -10.26 5.82 2.66
N GLY A 133 -10.70 7.06 2.84
CA GLY A 133 -12.10 7.47 2.68
C GLY A 133 -12.39 7.79 1.22
N ASN A 134 -12.94 6.83 0.48
CA ASN A 134 -13.23 7.01 -0.94
C ASN A 134 -14.53 7.77 -1.18
N LYS A 135 -14.72 8.22 -2.42
CA LYS A 135 -15.87 9.00 -2.91
C LYS A 135 -15.99 10.38 -2.28
N CYS A 136 -14.85 11.03 -1.95
CA CYS A 136 -14.88 12.38 -1.38
C CYS A 136 -15.46 13.44 -2.33
N ASP A 137 -15.63 13.12 -3.62
CA ASP A 137 -16.31 13.92 -4.64
C ASP A 137 -17.82 14.08 -4.41
N LEU A 138 -18.44 13.19 -3.64
CA LEU A 138 -19.87 13.29 -3.31
C LEU A 138 -20.22 14.51 -2.45
N GLY A 139 -19.22 15.12 -1.79
CA GLY A 139 -19.41 16.28 -0.93
C GLY A 139 -20.06 15.98 0.42
N ASP A 140 -20.23 17.04 1.22
CA ASP A 140 -20.64 16.90 2.62
C ASP A 140 -22.13 16.60 2.82
N ASN A 141 -22.97 16.89 1.81
CA ASN A 141 -24.43 16.69 1.92
C ASN A 141 -24.82 15.20 2.05
N VAL A 142 -24.01 14.28 1.54
CA VAL A 142 -24.27 12.83 1.62
C VAL A 142 -23.33 12.11 2.56
N ARG A 143 -22.36 12.84 3.11
CA ARG A 143 -21.37 12.31 4.03
C ARG A 143 -22.01 11.76 5.30
N LYS A 144 -21.75 10.50 5.60
CA LYS A 144 -22.13 9.85 6.85
C LYS A 144 -20.95 9.65 7.79
N VAL A 145 -19.71 9.62 7.27
CA VAL A 145 -18.49 9.51 8.06
C VAL A 145 -17.82 10.87 8.11
N PRO A 146 -17.87 11.59 9.25
CA PRO A 146 -17.14 12.83 9.42
C PRO A 146 -15.63 12.59 9.22
N LYS A 147 -14.98 13.47 8.48
CA LYS A 147 -13.53 13.36 8.23
C LYS A 147 -12.72 13.33 9.53
N SER A 148 -13.08 14.18 10.50
CA SER A 148 -12.45 14.21 11.83
C SER A 148 -12.52 12.86 12.55
N MET A 149 -13.64 12.15 12.47
CA MET A 149 -13.81 10.83 13.07
C MET A 149 -12.83 9.82 12.48
N ALA A 150 -12.63 9.83 11.16
CA ALA A 150 -11.69 8.95 10.49
C ALA A 150 -10.23 9.32 10.81
N GLU A 151 -9.91 10.61 10.87
CA GLU A 151 -8.59 11.12 11.25
C GLU A 151 -8.24 10.74 12.69
N GLU A 152 -9.15 10.92 13.64
CA GLU A 152 -8.96 10.55 15.05
C GLU A 152 -8.76 9.04 15.20
N PHE A 153 -9.55 8.23 14.51
CA PHE A 153 -9.38 6.79 14.53
C PHE A 153 -8.01 6.37 13.95
N ALA A 154 -7.63 6.87 12.79
CA ALA A 154 -6.35 6.59 12.15
C ALA A 154 -5.17 6.99 13.05
N LYS A 155 -5.24 8.18 13.66
CA LYS A 155 -4.26 8.67 14.63
C LYS A 155 -4.16 7.75 15.86
N SER A 156 -5.28 7.29 16.39
CA SER A 156 -5.31 6.38 17.55
C SER A 156 -4.62 5.03 17.28
N LYS A 157 -4.60 4.61 16.01
CA LYS A 157 -3.95 3.38 15.54
C LYS A 157 -2.55 3.60 14.96
N ASN A 158 -2.09 4.87 14.93
CA ASN A 158 -0.83 5.27 14.29
C ASN A 158 -0.75 4.81 12.81
N VAL A 159 -1.85 4.96 12.07
CA VAL A 159 -1.98 4.60 10.66
C VAL A 159 -2.28 5.86 9.85
N PRO A 160 -1.62 6.09 8.71
CA PRO A 160 -1.95 7.18 7.80
C PRO A 160 -3.41 7.15 7.34
N PHE A 161 -3.97 8.33 7.09
CA PHE A 161 -5.31 8.51 6.56
C PHE A 161 -5.29 9.55 5.44
N LEU A 162 -6.12 9.33 4.42
CA LEU A 162 -6.48 10.33 3.42
C LEU A 162 -7.87 10.07 2.86
N GLU A 163 -8.47 11.10 2.29
CA GLU A 163 -9.66 10.95 1.46
C GLU A 163 -9.28 10.92 -0.01
N ALA A 164 -9.97 10.10 -0.79
CA ALA A 164 -9.73 9.91 -2.21
C ALA A 164 -11.02 9.89 -3.02
N SER A 165 -10.89 10.07 -4.33
CA SER A 165 -11.95 9.82 -5.28
C SER A 165 -11.40 9.14 -6.52
N ALA A 166 -11.86 7.92 -6.78
CA ALA A 166 -11.57 7.22 -8.02
C ALA A 166 -12.19 7.96 -9.24
N LEU A 167 -13.35 8.58 -9.07
CA LEU A 167 -14.05 9.31 -10.13
C LEU A 167 -13.28 10.58 -10.51
N SER A 168 -12.95 11.41 -9.52
CA SER A 168 -12.30 12.72 -9.73
C SER A 168 -10.78 12.66 -9.67
N THR A 169 -10.18 11.48 -9.57
CA THR A 169 -8.72 11.25 -9.53
C THR A 169 -8.03 11.92 -8.31
N ILE A 170 -8.78 12.21 -7.24
CA ILE A 170 -8.24 12.85 -6.04
C ILE A 170 -7.51 11.80 -5.21
N ASN A 171 -6.22 12.05 -4.88
CA ASN A 171 -5.37 11.27 -3.98
C ASN A 171 -5.28 9.76 -4.30
N VAL A 172 -5.69 9.32 -5.50
CA VAL A 172 -5.63 7.90 -5.89
C VAL A 172 -4.19 7.41 -5.90
N ARG A 173 -3.34 8.10 -6.68
CA ARG A 173 -1.91 7.75 -6.76
C ARG A 173 -1.23 7.87 -5.41
N GLU A 174 -1.56 8.90 -4.64
CA GLU A 174 -0.96 9.16 -3.34
C GLU A 174 -1.25 8.04 -2.33
N ALA A 175 -2.46 7.47 -2.33
CA ALA A 175 -2.82 6.35 -1.46
C ALA A 175 -1.90 5.14 -1.66
N PHE A 176 -1.71 4.71 -2.92
CA PHE A 176 -0.87 3.56 -3.24
C PHE A 176 0.62 3.86 -3.01
N MET A 177 1.09 5.04 -3.44
CA MET A 177 2.48 5.45 -3.26
C MET A 177 2.88 5.53 -1.79
N LYS A 178 2.00 6.04 -0.91
CA LYS A 178 2.27 6.18 0.51
C LYS A 178 2.49 4.84 1.19
N VAL A 179 1.68 3.83 0.88
CA VAL A 179 1.86 2.47 1.40
C VAL A 179 3.13 1.83 0.86
N ALA A 180 3.37 1.96 -0.44
CA ALA A 180 4.54 1.38 -1.09
C ALA A 180 5.85 1.99 -0.56
N HIS A 181 5.90 3.32 -0.39
CA HIS A 181 7.05 4.03 0.14
C HIS A 181 7.35 3.61 1.59
N ASP A 182 6.35 3.66 2.49
CA ASP A 182 6.51 3.27 3.90
C ASP A 182 6.96 1.80 4.03
N LEU A 183 6.40 0.91 3.21
CA LEU A 183 6.79 -0.50 3.19
C LEU A 183 8.24 -0.69 2.70
N MET A 184 8.64 0.06 1.67
CA MET A 184 10.00 0.04 1.16
C MET A 184 10.99 0.52 2.22
N GLU A 185 10.73 1.66 2.87
CA GLU A 185 11.57 2.20 3.94
C GLU A 185 11.75 1.21 5.10
N LYS A 186 10.66 0.62 5.58
CA LYS A 186 10.68 -0.39 6.66
C LYS A 186 11.51 -1.63 6.27
N THR A 187 11.39 -2.04 5.00
CA THR A 187 12.15 -3.18 4.47
C THR A 187 13.65 -2.88 4.39
N GLN A 188 14.02 -1.66 3.96
CA GLN A 188 15.41 -1.21 3.94
C GLN A 188 16.00 -1.11 5.35
N GLN A 189 15.27 -0.54 6.30
CA GLN A 189 15.72 -0.43 7.69
C GLN A 189 16.03 -1.80 8.30
N LYS A 190 15.20 -2.82 8.02
CA LYS A 190 15.44 -4.19 8.50
C LYS A 190 16.68 -4.82 7.86
N LYS A 191 16.89 -4.62 6.55
CA LYS A 191 18.10 -5.09 5.86
C LYS A 191 19.36 -4.49 6.51
N ASN A 192 19.35 -3.18 6.76
CA ASN A 192 20.48 -2.46 7.35
C ASN A 192 20.77 -2.88 8.81
N SER A 193 19.73 -3.04 9.63
CA SER A 193 19.90 -3.49 11.03
C SER A 193 20.40 -4.93 11.14
N GLY A 194 19.98 -5.81 10.23
CA GLY A 194 20.48 -7.18 10.16
C GLY A 194 21.94 -7.28 9.73
N PHE A 195 22.43 -6.33 8.93
CA PHE A 195 23.83 -6.26 8.51
C PHE A 195 24.77 -5.79 9.64
N MET A 196 24.36 -4.80 10.42
CA MET A 196 25.14 -4.31 11.57
C MET A 196 25.27 -5.37 12.70
N GLY A 197 24.25 -6.18 12.91
CA GLY A 197 24.29 -7.27 13.90
C GLY A 197 25.28 -8.39 13.55
N LYS A 198 25.60 -8.59 12.28
CA LYS A 198 26.60 -9.58 11.83
C LYS A 198 28.05 -9.10 11.92
N MET A 199 28.30 -7.78 11.94
CA MET A 199 29.65 -7.24 12.06
C MET A 199 30.17 -7.15 13.50
N CYS A 200 29.30 -7.17 14.51
CA CYS A 200 29.71 -7.16 15.93
C CYS A 200 30.00 -8.55 16.52
N GLY A 201 29.93 -9.62 15.75
CA GLY A 201 30.09 -11.00 16.20
C GLY A 201 31.45 -11.64 15.95
N CYS A 202 32.51 -10.90 15.67
CA CYS A 202 33.87 -11.43 15.59
C CYS A 202 34.82 -10.61 16.44
N THR A 203 35.21 -11.15 17.55
CA THR A 203 36.52 -11.21 18.15
C THR A 203 36.46 -11.09 19.66
N LEU A 204 36.65 -12.18 20.33
CA LEU A 204 37.51 -12.24 21.51
C LEU A 204 37.85 -13.73 21.75
N ILE A 205 39.01 -14.09 21.31
CA ILE A 205 39.85 -15.15 21.89
C ILE A 205 41.04 -14.44 22.51
#